data_c61e7e9e39d38d43d551c7e8c5b18049
#
_entry.id   c61e7e9e39d38d43d551c7e8c5b18049
#
_cell.length_a   1.000
_cell.length_b   1.000
_cell.length_c   1.000
_cell.angle_alpha   90.00
_cell.angle_beta   90.00
_cell.angle_gamma   90.00
#
_symmetry.space_group_name_H-M   'P 1'
#
loop_
_entity.id
_entity.type
_entity.pdbx_description
1 polymer ?
#
loop_
_entity_poly.entity_id
_entity_poly.type
_entity_poly.pdbx_seq_one_letter_code
_entity_poly.pdbx_strand_id
1 'polypeptide(L)'
;MAGYAGDVTPQEAWELVRDGAVLVDVRTVGEWQQIGVPDTSELGKDTHFIEWVHAGGIPNERFLEQLEALDVAKDTPLLFICRSGQRSIGAAMTATQAGYANSYNVLQGFEGAADKVGSRHVEGWKVAGLPWKFPE
;
A
#
# COMPACT_ATOMS: atom_id res chain seq x y z
N MET A 1 16.98 -13.48 0.81
CA MET A 1 15.52 -13.49 0.63
C MET A 1 14.92 -12.23 1.23
N ALA A 2 13.92 -11.69 0.59
CA ALA A 2 13.35 -10.42 1.02
C ALA A 2 12.49 -10.49 2.28
N GLY A 3 12.01 -11.69 2.67
CA GLY A 3 11.11 -11.83 3.81
C GLY A 3 9.65 -11.48 3.52
N TYR A 4 9.33 -11.26 2.26
CA TYR A 4 7.97 -11.06 1.74
C TYR A 4 7.94 -11.61 0.31
N ALA A 5 6.74 -11.69 -0.30
CA ALA A 5 6.57 -12.39 -1.57
C ALA A 5 7.29 -11.72 -2.74
N GLY A 6 7.40 -10.40 -2.74
CA GLY A 6 8.11 -9.68 -3.78
C GLY A 6 7.60 -8.26 -3.95
N ASP A 7 8.12 -7.60 -4.98
CA ASP A 7 7.75 -6.22 -5.34
C ASP A 7 6.93 -6.24 -6.62
N VAL A 8 5.94 -5.34 -6.70
CA VAL A 8 5.15 -5.13 -7.91
C VAL A 8 5.11 -3.65 -8.24
N THR A 9 5.00 -3.33 -9.52
CA THR A 9 4.83 -1.93 -9.95
C THR A 9 3.38 -1.48 -9.69
N PRO A 10 3.10 -0.16 -9.73
CA PRO A 10 1.72 0.31 -9.61
C PRO A 10 0.77 -0.31 -10.66
N GLN A 11 1.24 -0.46 -11.90
CA GLN A 11 0.44 -1.06 -12.96
C GLN A 11 0.17 -2.55 -12.68
N GLU A 12 1.19 -3.28 -12.23
CA GLU A 12 1.02 -4.67 -11.84
C GLU A 12 0.06 -4.80 -10.65
N ALA A 13 0.16 -3.87 -9.70
CA ALA A 13 -0.73 -3.85 -8.54
C ALA A 13 -2.19 -3.68 -8.98
N TRP A 14 -2.45 -2.78 -9.91
CA TRP A 14 -3.79 -2.57 -10.47
C TRP A 14 -4.35 -3.88 -11.05
N GLU A 15 -3.54 -4.57 -11.86
CA GLU A 15 -3.95 -5.84 -12.47
C GLU A 15 -4.23 -6.91 -11.42
N LEU A 16 -3.38 -6.99 -10.38
CA LEU A 16 -3.56 -7.97 -9.31
C LEU A 16 -4.83 -7.69 -8.50
N VAL A 17 -5.15 -6.42 -8.25
CA VAL A 17 -6.40 -6.06 -7.55
C VAL A 17 -7.60 -6.49 -8.41
N ARG A 18 -7.53 -6.28 -9.72
CA ARG A 18 -8.57 -6.76 -10.62
C ARG A 18 -8.78 -8.27 -10.46
N ASP A 19 -7.71 -9.02 -10.26
CA ASP A 19 -7.73 -10.47 -10.15
C ASP A 19 -8.01 -10.97 -8.73
N GLY A 20 -8.31 -10.08 -7.80
CA GLY A 20 -8.72 -10.45 -6.45
C GLY A 20 -7.76 -10.12 -5.32
N ALA A 21 -6.61 -9.50 -5.61
CA ALA A 21 -5.71 -9.05 -4.57
C ALA A 21 -6.31 -7.91 -3.75
N VAL A 22 -5.86 -7.75 -2.53
CA VAL A 22 -6.32 -6.72 -1.60
C VAL A 22 -5.24 -5.65 -1.47
N LEU A 23 -5.61 -4.39 -1.73
CA LEU A 23 -4.69 -3.25 -1.63
C LEU A 23 -4.85 -2.60 -0.25
N VAL A 24 -3.75 -2.46 0.46
CA VAL A 24 -3.70 -1.84 1.79
C VAL A 24 -2.76 -0.65 1.75
N ASP A 25 -3.29 0.54 1.99
CA ASP A 25 -2.52 1.77 2.06
C ASP A 25 -2.03 1.94 3.49
N VAL A 26 -0.72 1.93 3.68
CA VAL A 26 -0.11 1.94 5.02
C VAL A 26 0.51 3.29 5.38
N ARG A 27 0.11 4.35 4.66
CA ARG A 27 0.52 5.72 4.97
C ARG A 27 -0.24 6.23 6.21
N THR A 28 -0.10 7.51 6.51
CA THR A 28 -0.80 8.13 7.64
C THR A 28 -2.13 8.76 7.21
N VAL A 29 -3.00 9.00 8.18
CA VAL A 29 -4.28 9.68 7.95
C VAL A 29 -4.06 11.05 7.28
N GLY A 30 -3.04 11.80 7.71
CA GLY A 30 -2.74 13.10 7.12
C GLY A 30 -2.38 13.01 5.65
N GLU A 31 -1.62 11.99 5.27
CA GLU A 31 -1.28 11.76 3.86
C GLU A 31 -2.53 11.42 3.05
N TRP A 32 -3.41 10.57 3.57
CA TRP A 32 -4.64 10.22 2.88
C TRP A 32 -5.50 11.46 2.61
N GLN A 33 -5.62 12.33 3.60
CA GLN A 33 -6.48 13.52 3.50
C GLN A 33 -5.87 14.60 2.63
N GLN A 34 -4.56 14.81 2.69
CA GLN A 34 -3.89 15.91 1.98
C GLN A 34 -3.43 15.55 0.58
N ILE A 35 -3.07 14.29 0.35
CA ILE A 35 -2.47 13.87 -0.92
C ILE A 35 -3.45 13.05 -1.77
N GLY A 36 -4.39 12.38 -1.13
CA GLY A 36 -5.33 11.50 -1.82
C GLY A 36 -5.01 10.03 -1.60
N VAL A 37 -5.85 9.18 -2.14
CA VAL A 37 -5.76 7.71 -1.96
C VAL A 37 -6.00 7.00 -3.28
N PRO A 38 -5.48 5.76 -3.44
CA PRO A 38 -5.82 4.96 -4.62
C PRO A 38 -7.32 4.71 -4.67
N ASP A 39 -7.89 4.80 -5.86
CA ASP A 39 -9.31 4.55 -6.07
C ASP A 39 -9.47 3.30 -6.92
N THR A 40 -9.86 2.20 -6.29
CA THR A 40 -10.06 0.91 -6.95
C THR A 40 -11.53 0.59 -7.19
N SER A 41 -12.40 1.58 -7.07
CA SER A 41 -13.85 1.40 -7.22
C SER A 41 -14.26 0.91 -8.62
N GLU A 42 -13.52 1.31 -9.65
CA GLU A 42 -13.72 0.82 -11.03
C GLU A 42 -13.63 -0.70 -11.12
N LEU A 43 -12.83 -1.31 -10.25
CA LEU A 43 -12.62 -2.75 -10.21
C LEU A 43 -13.62 -3.45 -9.28
N GLY A 44 -14.53 -2.70 -8.64
CA GLY A 44 -15.46 -3.23 -7.66
C GLY A 44 -14.75 -3.62 -6.36
N LYS A 45 -13.61 -3.03 -6.07
CA LYS A 45 -12.80 -3.35 -4.89
C LYS A 45 -12.59 -2.12 -4.03
N ASP A 46 -12.46 -2.34 -2.72
CA ASP A 46 -12.15 -1.27 -1.77
C ASP A 46 -10.65 -1.24 -1.49
N THR A 47 -10.07 -0.05 -1.38
CA THR A 47 -8.73 0.11 -0.83
C THR A 47 -8.87 0.17 0.68
N HIS A 48 -8.04 -0.58 1.39
CA HIS A 48 -8.06 -0.61 2.85
C HIS A 48 -6.96 0.31 3.41
N PHE A 49 -7.19 0.87 4.59
CA PHE A 49 -6.31 1.89 5.19
C PHE A 49 -5.91 1.46 6.59
N ILE A 50 -4.63 1.12 6.75
CA ILE A 50 -4.07 0.72 8.05
C ILE A 50 -2.70 1.38 8.16
N GLU A 51 -2.53 2.30 9.09
CA GLU A 51 -1.22 2.95 9.27
C GLU A 51 -0.17 1.94 9.70
N TRP A 52 0.99 1.97 9.03
CA TRP A 52 2.17 1.23 9.48
C TRP A 52 2.85 1.96 10.63
N VAL A 53 2.98 3.29 10.48
CA VAL A 53 3.41 4.18 11.56
C VAL A 53 2.41 5.33 11.65
N HIS A 54 2.21 5.84 12.85
CA HIS A 54 1.39 7.03 13.07
C HIS A 54 2.21 8.29 12.79
N ALA A 55 1.53 9.44 12.67
CA ALA A 55 2.20 10.72 12.51
C ALA A 55 3.26 10.89 13.61
N GLY A 56 4.44 11.40 13.24
CA GLY A 56 5.56 11.52 14.15
C GLY A 56 6.48 10.31 14.20
N GLY A 57 6.20 9.29 13.36
CA GLY A 57 7.06 8.11 13.26
C GLY A 57 6.82 7.07 14.35
N ILE A 58 5.68 7.12 15.03
CA ILE A 58 5.36 6.18 16.12
C ILE A 58 4.81 4.89 15.51
N PRO A 59 5.45 3.73 15.76
CA PRO A 59 4.96 2.46 15.19
C PRO A 59 3.52 2.16 15.63
N ASN A 60 2.72 1.65 14.70
CA ASN A 60 1.36 1.23 14.99
C ASN A 60 1.37 -0.18 15.58
N GLU A 61 1.29 -0.28 16.88
CA GLU A 61 1.35 -1.57 17.60
C GLU A 61 0.15 -2.47 17.29
N ARG A 62 -0.93 -1.91 16.73
CA ARG A 62 -2.14 -2.65 16.38
C ARG A 62 -2.21 -3.05 14.91
N PHE A 63 -1.12 -2.88 14.18
CA PHE A 63 -1.11 -3.13 12.72
C PHE A 63 -1.63 -4.53 12.38
N LEU A 64 -1.09 -5.57 13.01
CA LEU A 64 -1.53 -6.96 12.74
C LEU A 64 -2.97 -7.19 13.17
N GLU A 65 -3.38 -6.65 14.30
CA GLU A 65 -4.76 -6.77 14.76
C GLU A 65 -5.73 -6.16 13.74
N GLN A 66 -5.38 -4.98 13.22
CA GLN A 66 -6.20 -4.29 12.22
C GLN A 66 -6.19 -5.03 10.88
N LEU A 67 -5.05 -5.59 10.50
CA LEU A 67 -4.94 -6.39 9.28
C LEU A 67 -5.81 -7.66 9.37
N GLU A 68 -5.75 -8.35 10.49
CA GLU A 68 -6.55 -9.55 10.71
C GLU A 68 -8.05 -9.24 10.74
N ALA A 69 -8.43 -8.03 11.18
CA ALA A 69 -9.81 -7.60 11.20
C ALA A 69 -10.42 -7.43 9.80
N LEU A 70 -9.60 -7.37 8.75
CA LEU A 70 -10.09 -7.36 7.38
C LEU A 70 -10.69 -8.70 6.97
N ASP A 71 -10.39 -9.75 7.73
CA ASP A 71 -10.90 -11.10 7.50
C ASP A 71 -10.57 -11.64 6.11
N VAL A 72 -9.34 -11.41 5.67
CA VAL A 72 -8.84 -11.87 4.38
C VAL A 72 -8.16 -13.22 4.56
N ALA A 73 -8.37 -14.14 3.63
CA ALA A 73 -7.73 -15.45 3.68
C ALA A 73 -6.21 -15.33 3.59
N LYS A 74 -5.49 -16.21 4.27
CA LYS A 74 -4.02 -16.16 4.35
C LYS A 74 -3.34 -16.37 2.99
N ASP A 75 -4.01 -16.98 2.03
CA ASP A 75 -3.47 -17.19 0.68
C ASP A 75 -3.85 -16.09 -0.30
N THR A 76 -4.69 -15.13 0.09
CA THR A 76 -5.05 -14.01 -0.76
C THR A 76 -3.86 -13.07 -0.89
N PRO A 77 -3.51 -12.62 -2.11
CA PRO A 77 -2.43 -11.64 -2.27
C PRO A 77 -2.78 -10.31 -1.59
N LEU A 78 -1.86 -9.82 -0.78
CA LEU A 78 -1.95 -8.51 -0.14
C LEU A 78 -0.90 -7.59 -0.77
N LEU A 79 -1.32 -6.40 -1.14
CA LEU A 79 -0.44 -5.40 -1.73
C LEU A 79 -0.37 -4.21 -0.81
N PHE A 80 0.82 -3.89 -0.32
CA PHE A 80 1.01 -2.79 0.62
C PHE A 80 1.62 -1.60 -0.11
N ILE A 81 0.96 -0.45 -0.04
CA ILE A 81 1.40 0.77 -0.71
C ILE A 81 1.67 1.87 0.33
N CYS A 82 2.79 2.56 0.18
CA CYS A 82 3.10 3.73 0.99
C CYS A 82 3.44 4.90 0.07
N ARG A 83 4.22 5.88 0.53
CA ARG A 83 4.51 7.07 -0.26
C ARG A 83 5.46 6.78 -1.44
N SER A 84 6.54 6.07 -1.15
CA SER A 84 7.62 5.82 -2.12
C SER A 84 8.12 4.38 -2.17
N GLY A 85 7.45 3.46 -1.45
CA GLY A 85 7.79 2.05 -1.49
C GLY A 85 8.72 1.58 -0.36
N GLN A 86 8.97 2.36 0.68
CA GLN A 86 9.88 2.01 1.77
C GLN A 86 9.15 1.49 3.03
N ARG A 87 8.18 2.24 3.55
CA ARG A 87 7.41 1.81 4.74
C ARG A 87 6.65 0.52 4.49
N SER A 88 6.14 0.36 3.27
CA SER A 88 5.36 -0.81 2.88
C SER A 88 6.17 -2.10 2.85
N ILE A 89 7.50 -2.03 2.75
CA ILE A 89 8.36 -3.21 2.88
C ILE A 89 8.22 -3.81 4.27
N GLY A 90 8.29 -2.97 5.31
CA GLY A 90 8.11 -3.43 6.69
C GLY A 90 6.73 -4.05 6.90
N ALA A 91 5.68 -3.42 6.34
CA ALA A 91 4.33 -3.94 6.42
C ALA A 91 4.22 -5.32 5.76
N ALA A 92 4.78 -5.46 4.55
CA ALA A 92 4.75 -6.74 3.82
C ALA A 92 5.51 -7.84 4.57
N MET A 93 6.66 -7.51 5.15
CA MET A 93 7.44 -8.47 5.94
C MET A 93 6.68 -8.93 7.18
N THR A 94 6.06 -8.00 7.89
CA THR A 94 5.28 -8.30 9.09
C THR A 94 4.09 -9.18 8.76
N ALA A 95 3.38 -8.87 7.67
CA ALA A 95 2.25 -9.69 7.22
C ALA A 95 2.70 -11.09 6.85
N THR A 96 3.84 -11.21 6.15
CA THR A 96 4.40 -12.52 5.79
C THR A 96 4.71 -13.37 7.03
N GLN A 97 5.31 -12.76 8.04
CA GLN A 97 5.61 -13.44 9.29
C GLN A 97 4.34 -13.91 10.02
N ALA A 98 3.24 -13.19 9.83
CA ALA A 98 1.95 -13.54 10.44
C ALA A 98 1.19 -14.60 9.65
N GLY A 99 1.75 -15.10 8.55
CA GLY A 99 1.15 -16.18 7.76
C GLY A 99 0.50 -15.77 6.46
N TYR A 100 0.50 -14.47 6.13
CA TYR A 100 0.00 -13.99 4.83
C TYR A 100 1.13 -14.13 3.80
N ALA A 101 1.25 -15.33 3.25
CA ALA A 101 2.41 -15.72 2.43
C ALA A 101 2.55 -14.93 1.13
N ASN A 102 1.45 -14.38 0.62
CA ASN A 102 1.44 -13.65 -0.64
C ASN A 102 1.37 -12.13 -0.40
N SER A 103 2.26 -11.62 0.45
CA SER A 103 2.35 -10.18 0.76
C SER A 103 3.40 -9.52 -0.11
N TYR A 104 2.99 -8.49 -0.84
CA TYR A 104 3.82 -7.77 -1.81
C TYR A 104 3.97 -6.30 -1.42
N ASN A 105 5.10 -5.73 -1.82
CA ASN A 105 5.35 -4.30 -1.72
C ASN A 105 5.04 -3.65 -3.07
N VAL A 106 4.29 -2.55 -3.08
CA VAL A 106 4.08 -1.77 -4.29
C VAL A 106 5.25 -0.81 -4.45
N LEU A 107 6.11 -1.09 -5.42
CA LEU A 107 7.26 -0.25 -5.75
C LEU A 107 6.79 1.15 -6.10
N GLN A 108 7.63 2.15 -5.83
CA GLN A 108 7.35 3.55 -6.14
C GLN A 108 6.23 4.15 -5.28
N GLY A 109 5.36 3.34 -4.70
CA GLY A 109 4.28 3.82 -3.85
C GLY A 109 3.28 4.72 -4.56
N PHE A 110 2.61 5.56 -3.77
CA PHE A 110 1.56 6.44 -4.28
C PHE A 110 2.13 7.66 -5.01
N GLU A 111 3.20 8.26 -4.48
CA GLU A 111 3.80 9.49 -5.02
C GLU A 111 5.15 9.28 -5.68
N GLY A 112 5.82 8.17 -5.39
CA GLY A 112 7.16 7.90 -5.86
C GLY A 112 8.24 8.62 -5.07
N ALA A 113 9.49 8.44 -5.49
CA ALA A 113 10.63 9.10 -4.89
C ALA A 113 10.64 10.58 -5.25
N ALA A 114 11.21 11.40 -4.36
CA ALA A 114 11.39 12.81 -4.65
C ALA A 114 12.49 12.99 -5.71
N ASP A 115 12.30 13.96 -6.60
CA ASP A 115 13.35 14.35 -7.54
C ASP A 115 14.39 15.25 -6.87
N LYS A 116 15.30 15.85 -7.64
CA LYS A 116 16.40 16.67 -7.12
C LYS A 116 15.94 17.91 -6.37
N VAL A 117 14.72 18.39 -6.63
CA VAL A 117 14.17 19.58 -5.96
C VAL A 117 13.06 19.23 -4.98
N GLY A 118 12.89 17.94 -4.69
CA GLY A 118 11.91 17.47 -3.71
C GLY A 118 10.51 17.23 -4.24
N SER A 119 10.29 17.38 -5.56
CA SER A 119 9.00 17.10 -6.18
C SER A 119 8.83 15.60 -6.42
N ARG A 120 7.58 15.13 -6.35
CA ARG A 120 7.27 13.72 -6.55
C ARG A 120 6.39 13.55 -7.79
N HIS A 121 7.02 13.75 -8.96
CA HIS A 121 6.33 13.69 -10.25
C HIS A 121 6.96 12.71 -11.24
N VAL A 122 7.91 11.89 -10.78
CA VAL A 122 8.70 11.03 -11.67
C VAL A 122 8.10 9.65 -11.79
N GLU A 123 7.51 9.14 -10.74
CA GLU A 123 7.01 7.77 -10.68
C GLU A 123 5.91 7.64 -9.63
N GLY A 124 5.30 6.46 -9.53
CA GLY A 124 4.30 6.15 -8.54
C GLY A 124 2.91 5.97 -9.13
N TRP A 125 1.96 5.62 -8.26
CA TRP A 125 0.56 5.39 -8.64
C TRP A 125 -0.04 6.57 -9.41
N LYS A 126 0.12 7.78 -8.88
CA LYS A 126 -0.40 8.99 -9.52
C LYS A 126 0.22 9.26 -10.88
N VAL A 127 1.54 9.16 -10.97
CA VAL A 127 2.28 9.40 -12.21
C VAL A 127 1.94 8.36 -13.26
N ALA A 128 1.67 7.13 -12.84
CA ALA A 128 1.27 6.04 -13.74
C ALA A 128 -0.12 6.26 -14.35
N GLY A 129 -0.84 7.27 -13.91
CA GLY A 129 -2.17 7.58 -14.44
C GLY A 129 -3.26 6.69 -13.88
N LEU A 130 -3.00 5.99 -12.78
CA LEU A 130 -4.00 5.13 -12.15
C LEU A 130 -4.99 5.95 -11.34
N PRO A 131 -6.24 5.50 -11.21
CA PRO A 131 -7.26 6.27 -10.51
C PRO A 131 -6.93 6.55 -9.05
N TRP A 132 -7.20 7.76 -8.62
CA TRP A 132 -7.04 8.16 -7.22
C TRP A 132 -8.07 9.24 -6.91
N LYS A 133 -8.32 9.45 -5.61
CA LYS A 133 -9.31 10.43 -5.15
C LYS A 133 -8.93 10.94 -3.77
N PHE A 134 -9.58 12.01 -3.33
CA PHE A 134 -9.51 12.42 -1.94
C PHE A 134 -10.57 11.65 -1.15
N PRO A 135 -10.28 11.22 0.09
CA PRO A 135 -11.30 10.56 0.90
C PRO A 135 -12.40 11.54 1.30
N GLU A 136 -13.58 11.02 1.46
CA GLU A 136 -14.74 11.82 1.88
C GLU A 136 -14.74 12.08 3.38
#